data_5116954bf88441d7234a205329f48836
#
_entry.id   5116954bf88441d7234a205329f48836
#
_cell.length_a   1.000
_cell.length_b   1.000
_cell.length_c   1.000
_cell.angle_alpha   90.00
_cell.angle_beta   90.00
_cell.angle_gamma   90.00
#
_symmetry.space_group_name_H-M   'P 1'
#
loop_
_entity.id
_entity.type
_entity.pdbx_description
1 polymer ?
#
loop_
_entity_poly.entity_id
_entity_poly.type
_entity_poly.pdbx_seq_one_letter_code
_entity_poly.pdbx_strand_id
1 'polypeptide(L)'
;MTTPKSNRAPVGSVQCENTTLNLLKANDFVAKAIRERLSDICSSPGSGKTTLMQVTGKLLKGKLNMAVLVGDPETERDAIRMKEVGINALQIVTGGMCHIEAQMILQALDHINLDDVDVMFIENVGNLVCPAAFDLGEDYRVTVISVTEGDDKPKKYPRMFLTSELMLVSKADLLPYVPFSVDAITQDARDIKPDLEVITISSLKGEGLEQWGEWLANKVKTKKESRSELVIGN
;
A
#
# COMPACT_ATOMS: atom_id res chain seq x y z
N MET A 1 34.64 -25.12 20.35
CA MET A 1 33.59 -25.72 19.50
C MET A 1 32.55 -24.66 19.25
N THR A 2 32.64 -23.98 18.12
CA THR A 2 31.69 -22.92 17.70
C THR A 2 30.62 -23.57 16.83
N THR A 3 29.38 -23.59 17.31
CA THR A 3 28.21 -24.04 16.56
C THR A 3 27.97 -23.09 15.38
N PRO A 4 27.74 -23.56 14.15
CA PRO A 4 27.41 -22.70 13.03
C PRO A 4 26.00 -22.11 13.25
N LYS A 5 25.87 -20.78 13.19
CA LYS A 5 24.57 -20.11 13.15
C LYS A 5 23.86 -20.53 11.86
N SER A 6 22.72 -21.16 11.99
CA SER A 6 21.83 -21.51 10.89
C SER A 6 21.34 -20.24 10.20
N ASN A 7 21.85 -19.97 8.99
CA ASN A 7 21.43 -18.89 8.09
C ASN A 7 20.17 -19.32 7.32
N ARG A 8 19.10 -19.68 8.03
CA ARG A 8 17.81 -19.88 7.39
C ARG A 8 17.04 -18.58 7.43
N ALA A 9 16.75 -18.02 6.25
CA ALA A 9 15.80 -16.93 6.13
C ALA A 9 14.47 -17.30 6.82
N PRO A 10 13.85 -16.38 7.55
CA PRO A 10 12.59 -16.67 8.25
C PRO A 10 11.51 -17.06 7.24
N VAL A 11 10.66 -18.02 7.63
CA VAL A 11 9.59 -18.52 6.77
C VAL A 11 8.59 -17.41 6.49
N GLY A 12 8.54 -16.95 5.23
CA GLY A 12 7.60 -15.94 4.76
C GLY A 12 8.17 -14.54 4.53
N SER A 13 9.50 -14.39 4.42
CA SER A 13 10.13 -13.15 3.93
C SER A 13 10.88 -13.39 2.63
N VAL A 14 10.86 -12.39 1.76
CA VAL A 14 11.67 -12.33 0.53
C VAL A 14 12.74 -11.28 0.72
N GLN A 15 14.01 -11.67 0.57
CA GLN A 15 15.15 -10.75 0.54
C GLN A 15 15.53 -10.48 -0.93
N CYS A 16 15.52 -9.20 -1.31
CA CYS A 16 15.88 -8.78 -2.65
C CYS A 16 17.31 -8.20 -2.67
N GLU A 17 18.10 -8.61 -3.66
CA GLU A 17 19.45 -8.10 -3.85
C GLU A 17 19.43 -6.77 -4.61
N ASN A 18 20.28 -5.82 -4.19
CA ASN A 18 20.48 -4.54 -4.88
C ASN A 18 21.16 -4.73 -6.24
N THR A 19 20.49 -4.36 -7.32
CA THR A 19 21.11 -4.26 -8.65
C THR A 19 21.28 -2.80 -9.04
N THR A 20 22.51 -2.42 -9.37
CA THR A 20 22.98 -1.05 -9.65
C THR A 20 22.68 -0.52 -11.06
N LEU A 21 21.75 -1.12 -11.79
CA LEU A 21 21.35 -0.67 -13.12
C LEU A 21 20.32 0.46 -13.02
N ASN A 22 20.28 1.34 -14.05
CA ASN A 22 19.38 2.50 -14.18
C ASN A 22 17.96 2.20 -13.65
N LEU A 23 17.83 2.27 -12.32
CA LEU A 23 16.78 1.64 -11.51
C LEU A 23 15.37 2.04 -11.96
N LEU A 24 15.14 3.32 -12.30
CA LEU A 24 13.81 3.78 -12.71
C LEU A 24 13.35 3.12 -14.02
N LYS A 25 14.18 3.06 -15.05
CA LYS A 25 13.78 2.46 -16.34
C LYS A 25 13.57 0.95 -16.24
N ALA A 26 14.42 0.27 -15.47
CA ALA A 26 14.27 -1.16 -15.23
C ALA A 26 13.01 -1.43 -14.39
N ASN A 27 12.74 -0.63 -13.36
CA ASN A 27 11.55 -0.70 -12.56
C ASN A 27 10.27 -0.52 -13.40
N ASP A 28 10.20 0.51 -14.23
CA ASP A 28 9.04 0.79 -15.08
C ASP A 28 8.73 -0.35 -16.06
N PHE A 29 9.77 -1.01 -16.58
CA PHE A 29 9.60 -2.17 -17.45
C PHE A 29 8.99 -3.36 -16.69
N VAL A 30 9.50 -3.66 -15.50
CA VAL A 30 8.99 -4.75 -14.65
C VAL A 30 7.57 -4.43 -14.16
N ALA A 31 7.32 -3.20 -13.70
CA ALA A 31 6.02 -2.74 -13.27
C ALA A 31 4.95 -2.91 -14.36
N LYS A 32 5.29 -2.61 -15.61
CA LYS A 32 4.40 -2.83 -16.76
C LYS A 32 4.04 -4.31 -16.95
N ALA A 33 4.95 -5.23 -16.65
CA ALA A 33 4.71 -6.68 -16.74
C ALA A 33 3.83 -7.21 -15.59
N ILE A 34 3.86 -6.54 -14.42
CA ILE A 34 3.11 -6.95 -13.22
C ILE A 34 1.66 -6.44 -13.26
N ARG A 35 1.39 -5.33 -13.98
CA ARG A 35 0.17 -4.52 -13.92
C ARG A 35 -1.10 -5.35 -14.14
N GLU A 36 -1.69 -5.84 -13.07
CA GLU A 36 -3.00 -6.52 -13.17
C GLU A 36 -3.86 -6.60 -11.89
N ARG A 37 -3.36 -6.51 -10.64
CA ARG A 37 -4.18 -6.75 -9.43
C ARG A 37 -3.71 -6.02 -8.17
N LEU A 38 -2.92 -4.96 -8.29
CA LEU A 38 -2.20 -4.38 -7.17
C LEU A 38 -2.73 -3.00 -6.76
N SER A 39 -2.76 -2.74 -5.45
CA SER A 39 -3.00 -1.40 -4.90
C SER A 39 -1.84 -1.03 -3.96
N ASP A 40 -1.11 0.04 -4.28
CA ASP A 40 -0.01 0.54 -3.46
C ASP A 40 -0.52 1.50 -2.38
N ILE A 41 -0.10 1.29 -1.13
CA ILE A 41 -0.44 2.13 0.02
C ILE A 41 0.81 2.82 0.53
N CYS A 42 0.92 4.10 0.18
CA CYS A 42 2.02 4.96 0.56
C CYS A 42 1.67 5.87 1.73
N SER A 43 2.61 6.15 2.62
CA SER A 43 2.42 7.11 3.71
C SER A 43 3.72 7.45 4.41
N SER A 44 3.67 8.43 5.33
CA SER A 44 4.73 8.63 6.33
C SER A 44 4.80 7.46 7.33
N PRO A 45 5.92 7.28 8.04
CA PRO A 45 6.00 6.35 9.18
C PRO A 45 4.97 6.70 10.25
N GLY A 46 4.35 5.67 10.83
CA GLY A 46 3.39 5.86 11.92
C GLY A 46 2.00 6.39 11.52
N SER A 47 1.67 6.54 10.24
CA SER A 47 0.35 6.98 9.77
C SER A 47 -0.79 5.96 10.02
N GLY A 48 -0.46 4.72 10.41
CA GLY A 48 -1.43 3.68 10.73
C GLY A 48 -1.75 2.73 9.58
N LYS A 49 -0.88 2.57 8.57
CA LYS A 49 -1.04 1.64 7.45
C LYS A 49 -1.36 0.21 7.90
N THR A 50 -0.52 -0.37 8.74
CA THR A 50 -0.69 -1.74 9.26
C THR A 50 -2.03 -1.92 9.96
N THR A 51 -2.44 -0.94 10.80
CA THR A 51 -3.75 -0.94 11.47
C THR A 51 -4.88 -0.86 10.45
N LEU A 52 -4.75 0.00 9.44
CA LEU A 52 -5.72 0.11 8.35
C LEU A 52 -5.86 -1.23 7.62
N MET A 53 -4.76 -1.91 7.29
CA MET A 53 -4.80 -3.23 6.64
C MET A 53 -5.50 -4.27 7.50
N GLN A 54 -5.25 -4.28 8.82
CA GLN A 54 -5.93 -5.19 9.74
C GLN A 54 -7.45 -4.97 9.79
N VAL A 55 -7.91 -3.72 9.87
CA VAL A 55 -9.35 -3.43 9.86
C VAL A 55 -9.97 -3.66 8.48
N THR A 56 -9.24 -3.39 7.40
CA THR A 56 -9.66 -3.70 6.02
C THR A 56 -9.85 -5.21 5.83
N GLY A 57 -8.92 -6.02 6.30
CA GLY A 57 -9.06 -7.47 6.24
C GLY A 57 -10.30 -7.99 6.99
N LYS A 58 -10.62 -7.41 8.15
CA LYS A 58 -11.86 -7.74 8.87
C LYS A 58 -13.11 -7.30 8.10
N LEU A 59 -13.08 -6.11 7.49
CA LEU A 59 -14.18 -5.55 6.72
C LEU A 59 -14.49 -6.37 5.45
N LEU A 60 -13.44 -6.88 4.79
CA LEU A 60 -13.54 -7.65 3.56
C LEU A 60 -13.76 -9.15 3.79
N LYS A 61 -13.65 -9.63 5.03
CA LYS A 61 -13.77 -11.06 5.36
C LYS A 61 -15.07 -11.66 4.85
N GLY A 62 -14.96 -12.72 4.04
CA GLY A 62 -16.11 -13.39 3.41
C GLY A 62 -16.72 -12.65 2.22
N LYS A 63 -16.17 -11.51 1.82
CA LYS A 63 -16.58 -10.74 0.64
C LYS A 63 -15.50 -10.75 -0.46
N LEU A 64 -14.26 -10.49 -0.08
CA LEU A 64 -13.10 -10.46 -0.96
C LEU A 64 -11.92 -11.15 -0.28
N ASN A 65 -11.15 -11.90 -1.06
CA ASN A 65 -9.90 -12.49 -0.61
C ASN A 65 -8.78 -11.46 -0.75
N MET A 66 -8.19 -11.09 0.37
CA MET A 66 -7.16 -10.06 0.48
C MET A 66 -5.79 -10.69 0.72
N ALA A 67 -4.78 -10.22 -0.01
CA ALA A 67 -3.38 -10.44 0.29
C ALA A 67 -2.64 -9.11 0.51
N VAL A 68 -1.55 -9.13 1.27
CA VAL A 68 -0.73 -7.95 1.56
C VAL A 68 0.75 -8.27 1.41
N LEU A 69 1.46 -7.50 0.59
CA LEU A 69 2.90 -7.42 0.56
C LEU A 69 3.34 -6.28 1.47
N VAL A 70 4.14 -6.58 2.49
CA VAL A 70 4.54 -5.60 3.51
C VAL A 70 6.01 -5.25 3.32
N GLY A 71 6.30 -4.00 2.96
CA GLY A 71 7.66 -3.48 2.85
C GLY A 71 8.15 -2.88 4.16
N ASP A 72 9.23 -3.44 4.68
CA ASP A 72 9.92 -2.88 5.87
C ASP A 72 11.43 -2.99 5.68
N PRO A 73 12.22 -1.99 6.12
CA PRO A 73 13.67 -2.02 5.99
C PRO A 73 14.35 -3.21 6.69
N GLU A 74 13.82 -3.67 7.84
CA GLU A 74 14.55 -4.61 8.72
C GLU A 74 13.68 -5.66 9.42
N THR A 75 12.35 -5.41 9.63
CA THR A 75 11.53 -6.24 10.53
C THR A 75 10.37 -6.94 9.81
N GLU A 76 9.89 -8.04 10.41
CA GLU A 76 8.75 -8.81 9.92
C GLU A 76 7.47 -8.61 10.77
N ARG A 77 7.52 -7.66 11.70
CA ARG A 77 6.47 -7.49 12.71
C ARG A 77 5.09 -7.19 12.12
N ASP A 78 5.05 -6.41 11.04
CA ASP A 78 3.78 -5.99 10.45
C ASP A 78 3.13 -7.13 9.67
N ALA A 79 3.89 -7.94 8.95
CA ALA A 79 3.36 -9.16 8.32
C ALA A 79 2.86 -10.18 9.36
N ILE A 80 3.57 -10.34 10.49
CA ILE A 80 3.13 -11.21 11.60
C ILE A 80 1.78 -10.74 12.15
N ARG A 81 1.64 -9.44 12.46
CA ARG A 81 0.39 -8.85 12.93
C ARG A 81 -0.78 -9.05 11.98
N MET A 82 -0.54 -9.01 10.67
CA MET A 82 -1.58 -9.27 9.68
C MET A 82 -1.99 -10.74 9.65
N LYS A 83 -1.02 -11.66 9.74
CA LYS A 83 -1.29 -13.12 9.81
C LYS A 83 -2.09 -13.49 11.05
N GLU A 84 -1.85 -12.85 12.20
CA GLU A 84 -2.59 -13.07 13.44
C GLU A 84 -4.09 -12.77 13.31
N VAL A 85 -4.48 -11.87 12.41
CA VAL A 85 -5.88 -11.56 12.10
C VAL A 85 -6.41 -12.31 10.86
N GLY A 86 -5.65 -13.26 10.34
CA GLY A 86 -6.05 -14.14 9.24
C GLY A 86 -5.88 -13.55 7.84
N ILE A 87 -5.05 -12.50 7.69
CA ILE A 87 -4.72 -11.92 6.39
C ILE A 87 -3.54 -12.69 5.79
N ASN A 88 -3.62 -13.05 4.50
CA ASN A 88 -2.48 -13.58 3.75
C ASN A 88 -1.46 -12.46 3.54
N ALA A 89 -0.39 -12.44 4.33
CA ALA A 89 0.63 -11.40 4.30
C ALA A 89 2.01 -11.98 4.05
N LEU A 90 2.78 -11.35 3.16
CA LEU A 90 4.18 -11.69 2.88
C LEU A 90 5.06 -10.46 3.13
N GLN A 91 6.15 -10.65 3.87
CA GLN A 91 7.12 -9.60 4.15
C GLN A 91 8.12 -9.46 3.01
N ILE A 92 8.38 -8.21 2.58
CA ILE A 92 9.50 -7.82 1.73
C ILE A 92 10.48 -7.05 2.59
N VAL A 93 11.65 -7.62 2.85
CA VAL A 93 12.75 -6.94 3.54
C VAL A 93 13.56 -6.16 2.52
N THR A 94 13.52 -4.83 2.60
CA THR A 94 14.14 -3.95 1.59
C THR A 94 15.64 -3.72 1.80
N GLY A 95 16.21 -4.25 2.90
CA GLY A 95 17.66 -4.14 3.17
C GLY A 95 18.12 -2.70 3.40
N GLY A 96 17.29 -1.89 4.08
CA GLY A 96 17.57 -0.50 4.38
C GLY A 96 17.12 0.50 3.33
N MET A 97 16.52 0.05 2.22
CA MET A 97 15.90 0.96 1.24
C MET A 97 14.61 1.57 1.81
N CYS A 98 14.36 2.83 1.46
CA CYS A 98 13.20 3.59 1.90
C CYS A 98 11.98 3.45 0.99
N HIS A 99 11.96 2.46 0.08
CA HIS A 99 10.89 2.15 -0.86
C HIS A 99 10.98 0.70 -1.33
N ILE A 100 9.91 0.21 -1.94
CA ILE A 100 9.85 -1.06 -2.67
C ILE A 100 10.09 -0.76 -4.16
N GLU A 101 10.72 -1.69 -4.86
CA GLU A 101 10.89 -1.69 -6.31
C GLU A 101 10.05 -2.81 -6.96
N ALA A 102 9.65 -2.63 -8.22
CA ALA A 102 8.82 -3.60 -8.95
C ALA A 102 9.47 -5.00 -9.02
N GLN A 103 10.81 -5.09 -9.07
CA GLN A 103 11.50 -6.36 -9.05
C GLN A 103 11.27 -7.14 -7.73
N MET A 104 11.17 -6.43 -6.60
CA MET A 104 10.87 -7.06 -5.30
C MET A 104 9.43 -7.59 -5.28
N ILE A 105 8.51 -6.86 -5.88
CA ILE A 105 7.12 -7.32 -6.04
C ILE A 105 7.09 -8.58 -6.89
N LEU A 106 7.76 -8.58 -8.05
CA LEU A 106 7.80 -9.74 -8.93
C LEU A 106 8.28 -11.01 -8.22
N GLN A 107 9.36 -10.90 -7.45
CA GLN A 107 9.88 -12.02 -6.64
C GLN A 107 8.90 -12.46 -5.55
N ALA A 108 8.21 -11.52 -4.91
CA ALA A 108 7.23 -11.82 -3.88
C ALA A 108 5.99 -12.54 -4.47
N LEU A 109 5.59 -12.21 -5.69
CA LEU A 109 4.44 -12.83 -6.36
C LEU A 109 4.62 -14.33 -6.61
N ASP A 110 5.85 -14.83 -6.75
CA ASP A 110 6.14 -16.27 -6.87
C ASP A 110 5.71 -17.08 -5.63
N HIS A 111 5.48 -16.40 -4.50
CA HIS A 111 5.09 -17.02 -3.23
C HIS A 111 3.61 -16.86 -2.90
N ILE A 112 2.80 -16.27 -3.79
CA ILE A 112 1.38 -16.02 -3.59
C ILE A 112 0.58 -16.64 -4.74
N ASN A 113 -0.42 -17.46 -4.41
CA ASN A 113 -1.36 -17.94 -5.41
C ASN A 113 -2.34 -16.80 -5.78
N LEU A 114 -2.10 -16.15 -6.91
CA LEU A 114 -2.90 -15.00 -7.36
C LEU A 114 -4.34 -15.36 -7.74
N ASP A 115 -4.62 -16.63 -8.07
CA ASP A 115 -5.96 -17.07 -8.42
C ASP A 115 -6.92 -17.05 -7.22
N ASP A 116 -6.36 -17.13 -6.02
CA ASP A 116 -7.11 -17.05 -4.77
C ASP A 116 -7.25 -15.61 -4.23
N VAL A 117 -6.74 -14.59 -4.95
CA VAL A 117 -6.70 -13.20 -4.48
C VAL A 117 -7.58 -12.29 -5.33
N ASP A 118 -8.54 -11.62 -4.70
CA ASP A 118 -9.38 -10.61 -5.33
C ASP A 118 -8.71 -9.22 -5.33
N VAL A 119 -8.01 -8.89 -4.24
CA VAL A 119 -7.29 -7.63 -4.07
C VAL A 119 -5.97 -7.87 -3.33
N MET A 120 -4.89 -7.34 -3.88
CA MET A 120 -3.57 -7.34 -3.25
C MET A 120 -3.17 -5.92 -2.90
N PHE A 121 -2.74 -5.73 -1.66
CA PHE A 121 -2.15 -4.48 -1.21
C PHE A 121 -0.63 -4.59 -1.14
N ILE A 122 0.04 -3.52 -1.51
CA ILE A 122 1.44 -3.29 -1.21
C ILE A 122 1.48 -2.25 -0.10
N GLU A 123 1.81 -2.65 1.13
CA GLU A 123 2.13 -1.69 2.19
C GLU A 123 3.57 -1.24 1.99
N ASN A 124 3.75 -0.06 1.40
CA ASN A 124 5.08 0.48 1.12
C ASN A 124 5.79 0.93 2.40
N VAL A 125 7.11 1.06 2.33
CA VAL A 125 7.91 1.65 3.40
C VAL A 125 7.39 3.05 3.74
N GLY A 126 7.37 3.39 5.02
CA GLY A 126 6.89 4.69 5.51
C GLY A 126 7.73 5.86 4.98
N ASN A 127 7.37 6.39 3.81
CA ASN A 127 8.05 7.49 3.12
C ASN A 127 7.12 8.11 2.08
N LEU A 128 7.10 9.45 1.96
CA LEU A 128 6.30 10.18 0.96
C LEU A 128 7.12 10.68 -0.24
N VAL A 129 8.43 10.45 -0.25
CA VAL A 129 9.33 10.93 -1.31
C VAL A 129 9.68 9.81 -2.27
N CYS A 130 10.41 8.80 -1.77
CA CYS A 130 10.94 7.73 -2.61
C CYS A 130 9.84 6.91 -3.30
N PRO A 131 8.80 6.41 -2.61
CA PRO A 131 7.76 5.60 -3.25
C PRO A 131 7.04 6.32 -4.39
N ALA A 132 6.90 7.64 -4.32
CA ALA A 132 6.26 8.43 -5.38
C ALA A 132 7.02 8.41 -6.72
N ALA A 133 8.30 7.98 -6.72
CA ALA A 133 9.13 7.91 -7.90
C ALA A 133 9.05 6.55 -8.63
N PHE A 134 8.55 5.51 -7.96
CA PHE A 134 8.55 4.14 -8.46
C PHE A 134 7.13 3.67 -8.77
N ASP A 135 6.93 3.19 -10.00
CA ASP A 135 5.75 2.45 -10.42
C ASP A 135 5.98 0.97 -10.03
N LEU A 136 5.10 0.40 -9.24
CA LEU A 136 5.18 -0.99 -8.79
C LEU A 136 4.30 -1.93 -9.64
N GLY A 137 3.64 -1.40 -10.67
CA GLY A 137 2.63 -2.11 -11.44
C GLY A 137 1.27 -2.12 -10.77
N GLU A 138 1.05 -1.23 -9.82
CA GLU A 138 -0.23 -1.06 -9.13
C GLU A 138 -1.31 -0.50 -10.05
N ASP A 139 -2.55 -0.94 -9.84
CA ASP A 139 -3.73 -0.38 -10.51
C ASP A 139 -4.14 0.95 -9.88
N TYR A 140 -3.96 1.07 -8.57
CA TYR A 140 -4.33 2.24 -7.78
C TYR A 140 -3.29 2.51 -6.70
N ARG A 141 -3.00 3.79 -6.48
CA ARG A 141 -2.17 4.26 -5.37
C ARG A 141 -3.02 5.02 -4.38
N VAL A 142 -2.88 4.68 -3.10
CA VAL A 142 -3.57 5.31 -1.98
C VAL A 142 -2.55 5.94 -1.06
N THR A 143 -2.65 7.25 -0.86
CA THR A 143 -1.80 7.96 0.12
C THR A 143 -2.52 8.07 1.45
N VAL A 144 -1.87 7.65 2.54
CA VAL A 144 -2.43 7.74 3.90
C VAL A 144 -1.68 8.83 4.67
N ILE A 145 -2.41 9.85 5.13
CA ILE A 145 -1.89 10.95 5.95
C ILE A 145 -2.59 10.91 7.31
N SER A 146 -1.81 10.87 8.38
CA SER A 146 -2.34 10.96 9.73
C SER A 146 -2.57 12.41 10.14
N VAL A 147 -3.67 12.70 10.83
CA VAL A 147 -3.93 14.03 11.39
C VAL A 147 -2.84 14.52 12.35
N THR A 148 -1.99 13.61 12.83
CA THR A 148 -0.86 13.93 13.73
C THR A 148 0.41 14.41 12.98
N GLU A 149 0.40 14.41 11.63
CA GLU A 149 1.58 14.72 10.83
C GLU A 149 1.60 16.17 10.28
N GLY A 150 0.50 16.91 10.47
CA GLY A 150 0.27 18.24 9.89
C GLY A 150 -0.36 18.19 8.50
N ASP A 151 -1.09 19.25 8.15
CA ASP A 151 -1.92 19.37 6.94
C ASP A 151 -1.17 19.93 5.72
N ASP A 152 0.12 20.22 5.84
CA ASP A 152 0.96 20.79 4.78
C ASP A 152 1.64 19.76 3.86
N LYS A 153 1.34 18.47 4.02
CA LYS A 153 1.96 17.38 3.26
C LYS A 153 1.81 17.50 1.74
N PRO A 154 0.66 17.90 1.18
CA PRO A 154 0.54 18.06 -0.26
C PRO A 154 1.53 19.07 -0.82
N LYS A 155 1.70 20.20 -0.16
CA LYS A 155 2.67 21.23 -0.58
C LYS A 155 4.13 20.78 -0.46
N LYS A 156 4.43 19.93 0.53
CA LYS A 156 5.79 19.41 0.74
C LYS A 156 6.15 18.26 -0.19
N TYR A 157 5.18 17.43 -0.54
CA TYR A 157 5.38 16.18 -1.30
C TYR A 157 4.41 16.05 -2.48
N PRO A 158 4.31 17.05 -3.38
CA PRO A 158 3.25 17.11 -4.38
C PRO A 158 3.20 15.90 -5.31
N ARG A 159 4.36 15.29 -5.61
CA ARG A 159 4.42 14.11 -6.48
C ARG A 159 3.63 12.93 -5.95
N MET A 160 3.63 12.70 -4.63
CA MET A 160 2.87 11.60 -4.02
C MET A 160 1.38 11.77 -4.27
N PHE A 161 0.84 12.98 -4.10
CA PHE A 161 -0.58 13.26 -4.31
C PHE A 161 -0.96 13.26 -5.80
N LEU A 162 -0.07 13.73 -6.66
CA LEU A 162 -0.27 13.70 -8.11
C LEU A 162 -0.43 12.27 -8.65
N THR A 163 0.30 11.30 -8.06
CA THR A 163 0.29 9.90 -8.49
C THR A 163 -0.74 9.03 -7.75
N SER A 164 -1.51 9.59 -6.81
CA SER A 164 -2.52 8.86 -6.03
C SER A 164 -3.92 9.06 -6.58
N GLU A 165 -4.77 8.05 -6.49
CA GLU A 165 -6.20 8.12 -6.79
C GLU A 165 -7.02 8.47 -5.56
N LEU A 166 -6.52 8.12 -4.38
CA LEU A 166 -7.20 8.37 -3.11
C LEU A 166 -6.22 8.88 -2.05
N MET A 167 -6.64 9.87 -1.29
CA MET A 167 -6.02 10.27 -0.03
C MET A 167 -6.90 9.83 1.13
N LEU A 168 -6.34 9.04 2.05
CA LEU A 168 -6.97 8.71 3.33
C LEU A 168 -6.41 9.61 4.43
N VAL A 169 -7.28 10.40 5.07
CA VAL A 169 -6.94 11.16 6.28
C VAL A 169 -7.21 10.28 7.48
N SER A 170 -6.16 9.70 8.06
CA SER A 170 -6.27 8.70 9.12
C SER A 170 -6.22 9.30 10.52
N LYS A 171 -6.63 8.51 11.51
CA LYS A 171 -6.71 8.86 12.93
C LYS A 171 -7.62 10.06 13.20
N ALA A 172 -8.75 10.14 12.50
CA ALA A 172 -9.73 11.23 12.63
C ALA A 172 -10.23 11.42 14.06
N ASP A 173 -10.22 10.38 14.88
CA ASP A 173 -10.53 10.42 16.31
C ASP A 173 -9.62 11.39 17.10
N LEU A 174 -8.45 11.74 16.56
CA LEU A 174 -7.52 12.69 17.18
C LEU A 174 -7.71 14.14 16.74
N LEU A 175 -8.59 14.43 15.75
CA LEU A 175 -8.84 15.79 15.27
C LEU A 175 -9.12 16.82 16.38
N PRO A 176 -9.87 16.50 17.45
CA PRO A 176 -10.11 17.46 18.53
C PRO A 176 -8.87 17.86 19.32
N TYR A 177 -7.75 17.15 19.15
CA TYR A 177 -6.53 17.28 19.97
C TYR A 177 -5.31 17.79 19.19
N VAL A 178 -5.44 17.99 17.89
CA VAL A 178 -4.34 18.39 17.01
C VAL A 178 -4.72 19.57 16.12
N PRO A 179 -3.78 20.48 15.81
CA PRO A 179 -4.03 21.60 14.90
C PRO A 179 -3.97 21.11 13.44
N PHE A 180 -5.02 20.39 13.00
CA PHE A 180 -5.12 19.82 11.67
C PHE A 180 -6.44 20.23 11.01
N SER A 181 -6.40 20.71 9.79
CA SER A 181 -7.59 21.04 9.00
C SER A 181 -7.76 20.07 7.83
N VAL A 182 -8.84 19.27 7.90
CA VAL A 182 -9.20 18.36 6.80
C VAL A 182 -9.53 19.13 5.52
N ASP A 183 -10.20 20.28 5.66
CA ASP A 183 -10.55 21.13 4.50
C ASP A 183 -9.30 21.71 3.84
N ALA A 184 -8.34 22.18 4.65
CA ALA A 184 -7.10 22.77 4.13
C ALA A 184 -6.27 21.72 3.36
N ILE A 185 -6.03 20.53 3.94
CA ILE A 185 -5.26 19.49 3.25
C ILE A 185 -5.98 18.98 2.00
N THR A 186 -7.32 18.91 2.04
CA THR A 186 -8.13 18.49 0.89
C THR A 186 -8.01 19.49 -0.25
N GLN A 187 -8.09 20.79 0.05
CA GLN A 187 -7.92 21.84 -0.95
C GLN A 187 -6.51 21.80 -1.54
N ASP A 188 -5.47 21.77 -0.70
CA ASP A 188 -4.07 21.71 -1.13
C ASP A 188 -3.77 20.46 -2.00
N ALA A 189 -4.37 19.31 -1.68
CA ALA A 189 -4.22 18.10 -2.46
C ALA A 189 -4.95 18.19 -3.81
N ARG A 190 -6.15 18.78 -3.85
CA ARG A 190 -6.92 19.01 -5.09
C ARG A 190 -6.35 20.10 -5.97
N ASP A 191 -5.61 21.06 -5.43
CA ASP A 191 -4.86 22.02 -6.24
C ASP A 191 -3.76 21.32 -7.05
N ILE A 192 -3.26 20.16 -6.58
CA ILE A 192 -2.28 19.32 -7.27
C ILE A 192 -2.97 18.34 -8.24
N LYS A 193 -4.02 17.65 -7.76
CA LYS A 193 -4.79 16.67 -8.52
C LYS A 193 -6.29 16.92 -8.28
N PRO A 194 -6.99 17.62 -9.18
CA PRO A 194 -8.38 18.06 -8.99
C PRO A 194 -9.38 16.94 -8.76
N ASP A 195 -9.15 15.77 -9.32
CA ASP A 195 -9.96 14.56 -9.20
C ASP A 195 -9.56 13.62 -8.06
N LEU A 196 -8.63 14.04 -7.19
CA LEU A 196 -8.22 13.22 -6.06
C LEU A 196 -9.38 12.98 -5.10
N GLU A 197 -9.73 11.72 -4.91
CA GLU A 197 -10.71 11.31 -3.92
C GLU A 197 -10.12 11.46 -2.50
N VAL A 198 -10.94 11.85 -1.53
CA VAL A 198 -10.51 12.02 -0.13
C VAL A 198 -11.52 11.36 0.79
N ILE A 199 -11.05 10.50 1.68
CA ILE A 199 -11.85 9.85 2.72
C ILE A 199 -11.17 10.06 4.07
N THR A 200 -11.92 10.54 5.05
CA THR A 200 -11.45 10.69 6.44
C THR A 200 -11.84 9.45 7.24
N ILE A 201 -10.87 8.83 7.92
CA ILE A 201 -11.08 7.55 8.62
C ILE A 201 -10.52 7.55 10.03
N SER A 202 -11.17 6.79 10.92
CA SER A 202 -10.60 6.31 12.18
C SER A 202 -10.65 4.78 12.22
N SER A 203 -9.49 4.15 12.07
CA SER A 203 -9.38 2.69 12.23
C SER A 203 -9.74 2.22 13.64
N LEU A 204 -9.60 3.10 14.65
CA LEU A 204 -9.93 2.79 16.05
C LEU A 204 -11.44 2.82 16.30
N LYS A 205 -12.13 3.85 15.79
CA LYS A 205 -13.58 4.05 16.01
C LYS A 205 -14.46 3.47 14.90
N GLY A 206 -13.89 3.04 13.79
CA GLY A 206 -14.61 2.53 12.63
C GLY A 206 -15.20 3.61 11.72
N GLU A 207 -14.98 4.89 12.01
CA GLU A 207 -15.48 6.01 11.21
C GLU A 207 -14.84 5.99 9.81
N GLY A 208 -15.65 6.21 8.76
CA GLY A 208 -15.20 6.25 7.36
C GLY A 208 -14.78 4.90 6.76
N LEU A 209 -14.76 3.80 7.54
CA LEU A 209 -14.34 2.48 7.04
C LEU A 209 -15.34 1.87 6.06
N GLU A 210 -16.62 2.17 6.18
CA GLU A 210 -17.64 1.73 5.22
C GLU A 210 -17.37 2.37 3.84
N GLN A 211 -17.17 3.68 3.80
CA GLN A 211 -16.84 4.41 2.58
C GLN A 211 -15.54 3.90 1.93
N TRP A 212 -14.52 3.62 2.74
CA TRP A 212 -13.28 2.97 2.29
C TRP A 212 -13.56 1.58 1.67
N GLY A 213 -14.37 0.76 2.34
CA GLY A 213 -14.75 -0.57 1.86
C GLY A 213 -15.54 -0.53 0.55
N GLU A 214 -16.46 0.42 0.40
CA GLU A 214 -17.22 0.65 -0.83
C GLU A 214 -16.31 1.10 -1.98
N TRP A 215 -15.37 2.01 -1.71
CA TRP A 215 -14.37 2.45 -2.68
C TRP A 215 -13.57 1.26 -3.21
N LEU A 216 -13.05 0.40 -2.33
CA LEU A 216 -12.32 -0.81 -2.71
C LEU A 216 -13.19 -1.77 -3.52
N ALA A 217 -14.41 -2.06 -3.07
CA ALA A 217 -15.30 -2.98 -3.75
C ALA A 217 -15.63 -2.50 -5.17
N ASN A 218 -15.84 -1.19 -5.35
CA ASN A 218 -16.08 -0.59 -6.66
C ASN A 218 -14.85 -0.71 -7.57
N LYS A 219 -13.63 -0.45 -7.05
CA LYS A 219 -12.39 -0.59 -7.86
C LYS A 219 -12.17 -2.04 -8.29
N VAL A 220 -12.36 -3.02 -7.39
CA VAL A 220 -12.27 -4.45 -7.71
C VAL A 220 -13.31 -4.85 -8.77
N LYS A 221 -14.55 -4.39 -8.63
CA LYS A 221 -15.63 -4.66 -9.59
C LYS A 221 -15.29 -4.13 -10.98
N THR A 222 -14.92 -2.85 -11.08
CA THR A 222 -14.55 -2.20 -12.34
C THR A 222 -13.40 -2.96 -13.04
N LYS A 223 -12.41 -3.42 -12.26
CA LYS A 223 -11.28 -4.15 -12.82
C LYS A 223 -11.68 -5.53 -13.33
N LYS A 224 -12.57 -6.25 -12.63
CA LYS A 224 -13.10 -7.55 -13.07
C LYS A 224 -13.92 -7.42 -14.37
N GLU A 225 -14.72 -6.36 -14.48
CA GLU A 225 -15.51 -6.07 -15.68
C GLU A 225 -14.61 -5.80 -16.90
N SER A 226 -13.61 -4.95 -16.77
CA SER A 226 -12.64 -4.63 -17.83
C SER A 226 -11.90 -5.88 -18.34
N ARG A 227 -11.60 -6.83 -17.44
CA ARG A 227 -10.94 -8.10 -17.82
C ARG A 227 -11.84 -9.03 -18.60
N SER A 228 -13.11 -9.15 -18.21
CA SER A 228 -14.05 -10.00 -18.92
C SER A 228 -14.30 -9.50 -20.36
N GLU A 229 -14.28 -8.20 -20.59
CA GLU A 229 -14.38 -7.61 -21.92
C GLU A 229 -13.16 -7.92 -22.81
N LEU A 230 -11.95 -7.91 -22.26
CA LEU A 230 -10.72 -8.25 -23.00
C LEU A 230 -10.64 -9.73 -23.41
N VAL A 231 -11.24 -10.63 -22.63
CA VAL A 231 -11.26 -12.08 -22.93
C VAL A 231 -12.31 -12.41 -24.00
N ILE A 232 -13.38 -11.64 -24.12
CA ILE A 232 -14.48 -11.88 -25.10
C ILE A 232 -14.14 -11.25 -26.47
N GLY A 233 -13.19 -10.31 -26.52
CA GLY A 233 -12.78 -9.58 -27.73
C GLY A 233 -11.63 -10.22 -28.53
N ASN A 234 -11.11 -11.37 -28.12
CA ASN A 234 -10.13 -12.20 -28.83
C ASN A 234 -10.77 -13.52 -29.24
#